data_e7de65162b94f5a03dd1950dcc2f0ffe
#
_entry.id   e7de65162b94f5a03dd1950dcc2f0ffe
#
_cell.length_a   1.000
_cell.length_b   1.000
_cell.length_c   1.000
_cell.angle_alpha   90.00
_cell.angle_beta   90.00
_cell.angle_gamma   90.00
#
_symmetry.space_group_name_H-M   'P 1'
#
loop_
_entity.id
_entity.type
_entity.pdbx_description
1 polymer ?
#
loop_
_entity_poly.entity_id
_entity_poly.type
_entity_poly.pdbx_seq_one_letter_code
_entity_poly.pdbx_strand_id
1 'polypeptide(L)'
;MRSPDLGNRLQNVGAYIRYKTSLPLRLNEFAILITAREWTSQYEWYAHYPLALKAGLDAKLADELALGKRPSAMKEDEAAVYDFCTQLHRTRNVDDAAFNRALALFGEQGVVDLIGVSG
;
A
#
# COMPACT_ATOMS: atom_id res chain seq x y z
N MET A 1 -11.43 21.71 15.22
CA MET A 1 -11.85 20.89 14.84
C MET A 1 -12.86 21.01 14.27
N ARG A 2 -13.02 20.62 13.84
CA ARG A 2 -13.82 20.56 13.19
C ARG A 2 -14.84 19.80 13.59
N SER A 3 -15.59 19.63 12.92
CA SER A 3 -16.73 18.93 13.30
C SER A 3 -16.49 17.45 13.45
N PRO A 4 -17.25 16.76 14.31
CA PRO A 4 -17.16 15.32 14.38
C PRO A 4 -17.41 14.63 13.04
N ASP A 5 -18.22 15.26 12.20
CA ASP A 5 -18.54 14.65 10.89
C ASP A 5 -17.33 14.49 10.02
N LEU A 6 -16.40 15.44 10.02
CA LEU A 6 -15.20 15.33 9.21
C LEU A 6 -14.35 14.15 9.68
N GLY A 7 -14.20 14.01 11.00
CA GLY A 7 -13.45 12.89 11.57
C GLY A 7 -14.06 11.56 11.20
N ASN A 8 -15.38 11.45 11.27
CA ASN A 8 -16.07 10.21 10.91
C ASN A 8 -15.91 9.88 9.44
N ARG A 9 -15.94 10.88 8.58
CA ARG A 9 -15.75 10.66 7.14
C ARG A 9 -14.36 10.15 6.84
N LEU A 10 -13.35 10.69 7.49
CA LEU A 10 -11.98 10.24 7.29
C LEU A 10 -11.82 8.80 7.76
N GLN A 11 -12.42 8.43 8.89
CA GLN A 11 -12.38 7.05 9.36
C GLN A 11 -13.09 6.12 8.39
N ASN A 12 -14.21 6.54 7.84
CA ASN A 12 -14.96 5.71 6.91
C ASN A 12 -14.18 5.48 5.61
N VAL A 13 -13.48 6.50 5.12
CA VAL A 13 -12.63 6.35 3.94
C VAL A 13 -11.52 5.35 4.21
N GLY A 14 -10.85 5.46 5.37
CA GLY A 14 -9.80 4.53 5.74
C GLY A 14 -10.31 3.10 5.85
N ALA A 15 -11.49 2.92 6.47
CA ALA A 15 -12.09 1.60 6.60
C ALA A 15 -12.46 1.05 5.22
N TYR A 16 -12.98 1.88 4.32
CA TYR A 16 -13.30 1.45 2.96
C TYR A 16 -12.06 0.93 2.25
N ILE A 17 -10.98 1.71 2.26
CA ILE A 17 -9.74 1.31 1.58
C ILE A 17 -9.24 -0.01 2.15
N ARG A 18 -9.25 -0.16 3.46
CA ARG A 18 -8.69 -1.34 4.11
C ARG A 18 -9.50 -2.61 3.88
N TYR A 19 -10.84 -2.50 3.83
CA TYR A 19 -11.68 -3.70 3.79
C TYR A 19 -12.46 -3.89 2.50
N LYS A 20 -12.57 -2.88 1.64
CA LYS A 20 -13.40 -2.97 0.43
C LYS A 20 -12.62 -2.76 -0.85
N THR A 21 -11.30 -2.69 -0.75
CA THR A 21 -10.46 -2.59 -1.94
C THR A 21 -10.59 -3.85 -2.79
N SER A 22 -10.40 -3.69 -4.10
CA SER A 22 -10.37 -4.83 -5.02
C SER A 22 -9.07 -5.62 -4.94
N LEU A 23 -8.06 -5.09 -4.25
CA LEU A 23 -6.77 -5.77 -4.13
C LEU A 23 -6.87 -6.90 -3.11
N PRO A 24 -6.16 -8.03 -3.32
CA PRO A 24 -6.03 -9.03 -2.26
C PRO A 24 -5.52 -8.39 -0.98
N LEU A 25 -6.00 -8.91 0.16
CA LEU A 25 -5.65 -8.32 1.44
C LEU A 25 -4.13 -8.22 1.65
N ARG A 26 -3.39 -9.24 1.25
CA ARG A 26 -1.93 -9.25 1.34
C ARG A 26 -1.31 -8.04 0.64
N LEU A 27 -1.78 -7.73 -0.56
CA LEU A 27 -1.26 -6.63 -1.35
C LEU A 27 -1.73 -5.28 -0.81
N ASN A 28 -2.95 -5.23 -0.32
CA ASN A 28 -3.46 -4.01 0.30
C ASN A 28 -2.64 -3.65 1.54
N GLU A 29 -2.37 -4.63 2.40
CA GLU A 29 -1.55 -4.39 3.59
C GLU A 29 -0.11 -4.06 3.21
N PHE A 30 0.42 -4.68 2.15
CA PHE A 30 1.75 -4.34 1.67
C PHE A 30 1.82 -2.87 1.23
N ALA A 31 0.81 -2.41 0.48
CA ALA A 31 0.75 -1.00 0.06
C ALA A 31 0.69 -0.06 1.27
N ILE A 32 -0.05 -0.45 2.31
CA ILE A 32 -0.11 0.35 3.54
C ILE A 32 1.26 0.41 4.22
N LEU A 33 1.97 -0.72 4.28
CA LEU A 33 3.32 -0.74 4.87
C LEU A 33 4.30 0.13 4.07
N ILE A 34 4.22 0.09 2.75
CA ILE A 34 5.06 0.94 1.90
C ILE A 34 4.78 2.41 2.21
N THR A 35 3.52 2.77 2.31
CA THR A 35 3.11 4.14 2.63
C THR A 35 3.61 4.54 4.01
N ALA A 36 3.45 3.67 5.00
CA ALA A 36 3.92 3.93 6.35
C ALA A 36 5.42 4.16 6.38
N ARG A 37 6.18 3.36 5.62
CA ARG A 37 7.64 3.51 5.57
C ARG A 37 8.04 4.82 4.92
N GLU A 38 7.38 5.22 3.84
CA GLU A 38 7.68 6.46 3.15
C GLU A 38 7.39 7.68 4.03
N TRP A 39 6.32 7.62 4.81
CA TRP A 39 5.94 8.70 5.71
C TRP A 39 6.60 8.60 7.09
N THR A 40 7.39 7.55 7.32
CA THR A 40 8.01 7.27 8.62
C THR A 40 6.97 7.20 9.74
N SER A 41 5.84 6.59 9.43
CA SER A 41 4.75 6.45 10.40
C SER A 41 4.89 5.14 11.17
N GLN A 42 5.50 5.21 12.35
CA GLN A 42 5.70 4.02 13.17
C GLN A 42 4.37 3.45 13.65
N TYR A 43 3.41 4.31 13.92
CA TYR A 43 2.10 3.86 14.37
C TYR A 43 1.43 2.98 13.32
N GLU A 44 1.38 3.44 12.07
CA GLU A 44 0.76 2.66 10.99
C GLU A 44 1.56 1.39 10.71
N TRP A 45 2.87 1.46 10.80
CA TRP A 45 3.71 0.29 10.63
C TRP A 45 3.36 -0.79 11.64
N TYR A 46 3.36 -0.44 12.92
CA TYR A 46 3.10 -1.42 13.97
C TYR A 46 1.67 -1.93 13.94
N ALA A 47 0.72 -1.10 13.52
CA ALA A 47 -0.67 -1.53 13.41
C ALA A 47 -0.87 -2.53 12.27
N HIS A 48 -0.17 -2.34 11.15
CA HIS A 48 -0.41 -3.13 9.95
C HIS A 48 0.60 -4.26 9.71
N TYR A 49 1.75 -4.23 10.36
CA TYR A 49 2.75 -5.26 10.19
C TYR A 49 2.18 -6.66 10.51
N PRO A 50 1.56 -6.89 11.68
CA PRO A 50 1.00 -8.20 11.95
C PRO A 50 -0.16 -8.56 11.03
N LEU A 51 -0.94 -7.58 10.58
CA LEU A 51 -2.03 -7.84 9.64
C LEU A 51 -1.49 -8.30 8.29
N ALA A 52 -0.38 -7.69 7.84
CA ALA A 52 0.25 -8.09 6.59
C ALA A 52 0.76 -9.52 6.65
N LEU A 53 1.43 -9.90 7.75
CA LEU A 53 1.92 -11.26 7.90
C LEU A 53 0.76 -12.25 7.96
N LYS A 54 -0.30 -11.91 8.65
CA LYS A 54 -1.48 -12.76 8.75
C LYS A 54 -2.15 -12.94 7.39
N ALA A 55 -2.07 -11.92 6.53
CA ALA A 55 -2.63 -11.99 5.19
C ALA A 55 -1.73 -12.75 4.21
N GLY A 56 -0.54 -13.17 4.64
CA GLY A 56 0.34 -13.99 3.82
C GLY A 56 1.58 -13.29 3.29
N LEU A 57 1.86 -12.05 3.72
CA LEU A 57 3.07 -11.37 3.32
C LEU A 57 4.26 -11.99 4.03
N ASP A 58 5.36 -12.24 3.29
CA ASP A 58 6.56 -12.83 3.87
C ASP A 58 7.21 -11.83 4.84
N ALA A 59 7.52 -12.31 6.04
CA ALA A 59 8.14 -11.47 7.06
C ALA A 59 9.48 -10.90 6.60
N LYS A 60 10.27 -11.69 5.86
CA LYS A 60 11.55 -11.22 5.35
C LYS A 60 11.37 -10.02 4.42
N LEU A 61 10.34 -10.07 3.59
CA LEU A 61 10.02 -8.98 2.68
C LEU A 61 9.67 -7.72 3.46
N ALA A 62 8.84 -7.85 4.49
CA ALA A 62 8.48 -6.72 5.32
C ALA A 62 9.68 -6.17 6.07
N ASP A 63 10.57 -7.03 6.54
CA ASP A 63 11.76 -6.60 7.26
C ASP A 63 12.71 -5.81 6.36
N GLU A 64 12.88 -6.25 5.11
CA GLU A 64 13.71 -5.50 4.16
C GLU A 64 13.08 -4.13 3.86
N LEU A 65 11.77 -4.09 3.74
CA LEU A 65 11.06 -2.83 3.54
C LEU A 65 11.29 -1.88 4.72
N ALA A 66 11.29 -2.40 5.94
CA ALA A 66 11.53 -1.60 7.14
C ALA A 66 12.90 -0.94 7.11
N LEU A 67 13.89 -1.61 6.49
CA LEU A 67 15.24 -1.07 6.36
C LEU A 67 15.37 -0.04 5.24
N GLY A 68 14.29 0.24 4.52
CA GLY A 68 14.32 1.16 3.40
C GLY A 68 14.86 0.57 2.12
N LYS A 69 14.94 -0.75 2.04
CA LYS A 69 15.45 -1.45 0.86
C LYS A 69 14.31 -1.95 0.00
N ARG A 70 14.55 -2.06 -1.30
CA ARG A 70 13.64 -2.76 -2.17
C ARG A 70 13.69 -4.25 -1.81
N PRO A 71 12.57 -4.85 -1.40
CA PRO A 71 12.59 -6.26 -1.03
C PRO A 71 13.10 -7.13 -2.17
N SER A 72 13.93 -8.12 -1.86
CA SER A 72 14.63 -8.90 -2.87
C SER A 72 13.83 -10.08 -3.41
N ALA A 73 12.90 -10.62 -2.62
CA ALA A 73 12.20 -11.85 -2.98
C ALA A 73 10.70 -11.60 -3.18
N MET A 74 10.36 -10.52 -3.85
CA MET A 74 8.95 -10.21 -4.13
C MET A 74 8.41 -11.08 -5.25
N LYS A 75 7.15 -11.49 -5.11
CA LYS A 75 6.40 -12.06 -6.22
C LYS A 75 6.09 -10.96 -7.22
N GLU A 76 5.64 -11.36 -8.41
CA GLU A 76 5.37 -10.40 -9.48
C GLU A 76 4.35 -9.34 -9.06
N ASP A 77 3.27 -9.75 -8.39
CA ASP A 77 2.25 -8.81 -7.94
C ASP A 77 2.78 -7.88 -6.85
N GLU A 78 3.63 -8.39 -5.97
CA GLU A 78 4.25 -7.59 -4.93
C GLU A 78 5.20 -6.56 -5.52
N ALA A 79 5.98 -6.95 -6.51
CA ALA A 79 6.89 -6.03 -7.18
C ALA A 79 6.11 -4.91 -7.88
N ALA A 80 4.98 -5.26 -8.51
CA ALA A 80 4.14 -4.26 -9.16
C ALA A 80 3.59 -3.24 -8.16
N VAL A 81 3.13 -3.71 -7.00
CA VAL A 81 2.66 -2.82 -5.94
C VAL A 81 3.79 -1.94 -5.43
N TYR A 82 4.94 -2.54 -5.16
CA TYR A 82 6.08 -1.80 -4.63
C TYR A 82 6.51 -0.69 -5.58
N ASP A 83 6.71 -1.03 -6.86
CA ASP A 83 7.21 -0.04 -7.82
C ASP A 83 6.20 1.07 -8.05
N PHE A 84 4.92 0.74 -8.14
CA PHE A 84 3.87 1.73 -8.31
C PHE A 84 3.83 2.69 -7.12
N CYS A 85 3.74 2.14 -5.92
CA CYS A 85 3.57 2.95 -4.72
C CYS A 85 4.80 3.79 -4.40
N THR A 86 6.01 3.23 -4.54
CA THR A 86 7.21 4.00 -4.26
C THR A 86 7.41 5.13 -5.25
N GLN A 87 7.14 4.90 -6.54
CA GLN A 87 7.23 5.98 -7.51
C GLN A 87 6.22 7.07 -7.21
N LEU A 88 4.99 6.68 -6.89
CA LEU A 88 3.96 7.66 -6.57
C LEU A 88 4.35 8.52 -5.36
N HIS A 89 4.90 7.89 -4.32
CA HIS A 89 5.32 8.63 -3.13
C HIS A 89 6.53 9.52 -3.38
N ARG A 90 7.53 9.02 -4.08
CA ARG A 90 8.82 9.71 -4.19
C ARG A 90 8.84 10.77 -5.27
N THR A 91 8.18 10.50 -6.41
CA THR A 91 8.24 11.39 -7.56
C THR A 91 6.89 12.00 -7.92
N ARG A 92 5.82 11.55 -7.28
CA ARG A 92 4.45 11.96 -7.62
C ARG A 92 4.11 11.63 -9.07
N ASN A 93 4.86 10.72 -9.68
CA ASN A 93 4.65 10.32 -11.05
C ASN A 93 5.02 8.86 -11.18
N VAL A 94 4.15 8.07 -11.79
CA VAL A 94 4.40 6.65 -12.01
C VAL A 94 4.75 6.49 -13.49
N ASP A 95 5.91 5.87 -13.77
CA ASP A 95 6.30 5.70 -15.17
C ASP A 95 5.38 4.71 -15.90
N ASP A 96 5.44 4.74 -17.22
CA ASP A 96 4.53 3.93 -18.02
C ASP A 96 4.68 2.43 -17.76
N ALA A 97 5.90 1.97 -17.51
CA ALA A 97 6.13 0.55 -17.28
C ALA A 97 5.46 0.11 -15.98
N ALA A 98 5.63 0.88 -14.90
CA ALA A 98 5.02 0.54 -13.61
C ALA A 98 3.50 0.67 -13.67
N PHE A 99 3.00 1.72 -14.32
CA PHE A 99 1.57 1.93 -14.47
C PHE A 99 0.94 0.78 -15.26
N ASN A 100 1.52 0.44 -16.40
CA ASN A 100 0.96 -0.60 -17.27
C ASN A 100 1.00 -1.98 -16.61
N ARG A 101 2.05 -2.26 -15.83
CA ARG A 101 2.11 -3.52 -15.09
C ARG A 101 1.01 -3.61 -14.05
N ALA A 102 0.80 -2.56 -13.29
CA ALA A 102 -0.26 -2.53 -12.29
C ALA A 102 -1.62 -2.65 -12.95
N LEU A 103 -1.83 -1.95 -14.06
CA LEU A 103 -3.08 -2.02 -14.80
C LEU A 103 -3.35 -3.44 -15.31
N ALA A 104 -2.32 -4.11 -15.84
CA ALA A 104 -2.47 -5.46 -16.36
C ALA A 104 -2.78 -6.47 -15.27
N LEU A 105 -2.19 -6.30 -14.08
CA LEU A 105 -2.38 -7.24 -12.97
C LEU A 105 -3.64 -6.97 -12.16
N PHE A 106 -3.97 -5.69 -11.96
CA PHE A 106 -5.02 -5.32 -10.99
C PHE A 106 -6.23 -4.64 -11.62
N GLY A 107 -6.15 -4.26 -12.89
CA GLY A 107 -7.22 -3.55 -13.57
C GLY A 107 -7.34 -2.09 -13.11
N GLU A 108 -8.29 -1.39 -13.71
CA GLU A 108 -8.49 0.03 -13.39
C GLU A 108 -8.84 0.26 -11.94
N GLN A 109 -9.72 -0.57 -11.39
CA GLN A 109 -10.11 -0.42 -10.00
C GLN A 109 -8.93 -0.66 -9.06
N GLY A 110 -8.08 -1.65 -9.38
CA GLY A 110 -6.89 -1.90 -8.56
C GLY A 110 -5.92 -0.74 -8.58
N VAL A 111 -5.73 -0.10 -9.74
CA VAL A 111 -4.88 1.08 -9.83
C VAL A 111 -5.46 2.23 -8.99
N VAL A 112 -6.77 2.46 -9.08
CA VAL A 112 -7.43 3.48 -8.26
C VAL A 112 -7.23 3.17 -6.77
N ASP A 113 -7.35 1.90 -6.38
CA ASP A 113 -7.17 1.49 -5.00
C ASP A 113 -5.74 1.72 -4.52
N LEU A 114 -4.73 1.45 -5.37
CA LEU A 114 -3.34 1.71 -5.02
C LEU A 114 -3.11 3.21 -4.77
N ILE A 115 -3.68 4.05 -5.63
CA ILE A 115 -3.59 5.49 -5.45
C ILE A 115 -4.25 5.90 -4.14
N GLY A 116 -5.42 5.35 -3.85
CA GLY A 116 -6.15 5.66 -2.62
C GLY A 116 -5.40 5.29 -1.36
N VAL A 117 -4.79 4.09 -1.35
CA VAL A 117 -4.01 3.64 -0.19
C VAL A 117 -2.78 4.52 -0.01
N SER A 118 -2.15 4.91 -1.12
CA SER A 118 -0.92 5.69 -1.08
C SER A 118 -1.14 7.17 -0.75
N GLY A 119 -2.31 7.65 -1.04
CA GLY A 119 -2.64 9.04 -0.78
C GLY A 119 -3.02 9.33 0.62
#